data_301f79ec92160743f14d8789f5bf52af
#
_entry.id   301f79ec92160743f14d8789f5bf52af
#
_cell.length_a   1.000
_cell.length_b   1.000
_cell.length_c   1.000
_cell.angle_alpha   90.00
_cell.angle_beta   90.00
_cell.angle_gamma   90.00
#
_symmetry.space_group_name_H-M   'P 1'
#
loop_
_entity.id
_entity.type
_entity.pdbx_description
1 polymer ?
#
loop_
_entity_poly.entity_id
_entity_poly.type
_entity_poly.pdbx_seq_one_letter_code
_entity_poly.pdbx_strand_id
1 'polypeptide(L)'
;MATNGMNASLELAKRLSETVNAEFESGAMQEQVTPTTQELLKYWFSEDYCSLRNRNFHAGQRQAILNIIYLHEVLGVKNVLDYYQQLTPDLMLLVDLATLGKKKYDMPKYAVKMATGTGKTWVMHALLLWQMLNARHEDVKSGRFTKNFLIVAPGLIVYDRLLDAFCGRIERGKDSRNIETNDFYLNQELFIPVHYRQEVFSFIQNNVVTKDEGIGRKTTGDGLIALTNWHLFENQLDEEQKEESEELTPAEIIDQLLPIRPGKAAGNDLGMLDRRYLRGSEIEYLAELDDIMVINDEAHHIHELKRNGEIEEVEWQKGLNAIAEKKGDRFFQVDFSATPYDQRGSGQKMQKCYFPHIVVDFDLATAMRKGLGKIGDGSVDPLS
;
A
#
# COMPACT_ATOMS: atom_id res chain seq x y z
N MET A 1 26.70 -24.24 14.72
CA MET A 1 26.19 -23.44 15.86
C MET A 1 25.05 -22.63 15.30
N ALA A 2 23.80 -22.95 15.70
CA ALA A 2 22.65 -22.19 15.27
C ALA A 2 22.69 -20.83 15.99
N THR A 3 23.08 -19.79 15.27
CA THR A 3 22.87 -18.41 15.71
C THR A 3 21.38 -18.22 15.91
N ASN A 4 20.96 -17.98 17.15
CA ASN A 4 19.65 -17.45 17.47
C ASN A 4 19.49 -16.17 16.62
N GLY A 5 18.83 -16.31 15.44
CA GLY A 5 18.98 -15.36 14.36
C GLY A 5 18.29 -14.06 14.68
N MET A 6 19.08 -13.05 15.04
CA MET A 6 18.67 -11.66 14.91
C MET A 6 18.15 -11.47 13.47
N ASN A 7 16.88 -11.15 13.31
CA ASN A 7 16.34 -10.87 11.99
C ASN A 7 16.75 -9.45 11.59
N ALA A 8 17.57 -9.33 10.54
CA ALA A 8 18.15 -8.06 10.12
C ALA A 8 17.08 -6.97 9.86
N SER A 9 15.94 -7.31 9.25
CA SER A 9 14.90 -6.32 8.94
C SER A 9 14.14 -5.85 10.18
N LEU A 10 13.91 -6.70 11.16
CA LEU A 10 13.28 -6.30 12.43
C LEU A 10 14.24 -5.45 13.26
N GLU A 11 15.53 -5.76 13.26
CA GLU A 11 16.55 -4.96 13.93
C GLU A 11 16.74 -3.61 13.22
N LEU A 12 16.69 -3.56 11.89
CA LEU A 12 16.66 -2.31 11.12
C LEU A 12 15.47 -1.44 11.55
N ALA A 13 14.26 -1.99 11.59
CA ALA A 13 13.06 -1.24 11.99
C ALA A 13 13.15 -0.69 13.41
N LYS A 14 13.76 -1.44 14.33
CA LYS A 14 14.01 -1.00 15.70
C LYS A 14 14.97 0.18 15.75
N ARG A 15 16.16 0.05 15.15
CA ARG A 15 17.19 1.10 15.14
C ARG A 15 16.73 2.36 14.42
N LEU A 16 16.01 2.19 13.31
CA LEU A 16 15.36 3.30 12.60
C LEU A 16 14.41 4.05 13.56
N SER A 17 13.55 3.31 14.27
CA SER A 17 12.60 3.92 15.19
C SER A 17 13.30 4.66 16.36
N GLU A 18 14.39 4.11 16.87
CA GLU A 18 15.22 4.76 17.91
C GLU A 18 15.84 6.07 17.39
N THR A 19 16.43 6.05 16.20
CA THR A 19 17.03 7.22 15.54
C THR A 19 15.97 8.29 15.27
N VAL A 20 14.86 7.91 14.64
CA VAL A 20 13.79 8.84 14.27
C VAL A 20 13.15 9.50 15.50
N ASN A 21 12.95 8.75 16.59
CA ASN A 21 12.41 9.33 17.81
C ASN A 21 13.40 10.33 18.45
N ALA A 22 14.68 10.01 18.49
CA ALA A 22 15.69 10.92 19.02
C ALA A 22 15.80 12.21 18.19
N GLU A 23 15.79 12.13 16.87
CA GLU A 23 15.82 13.30 15.99
C GLU A 23 14.51 14.11 16.03
N PHE A 24 13.37 13.43 16.13
CA PHE A 24 12.08 14.11 16.28
C PHE A 24 11.97 14.86 17.62
N GLU A 25 12.39 14.25 18.71
CA GLU A 25 12.36 14.84 20.06
C GLU A 25 13.35 16.01 20.21
N SER A 26 14.49 15.94 19.54
CA SER A 26 15.47 17.05 19.51
C SER A 26 15.09 18.21 18.58
N GLY A 27 14.13 18.01 17.68
CA GLY A 27 13.78 18.97 16.62
C GLY A 27 14.61 18.85 15.34
N ALA A 28 15.64 18.01 15.32
CA ALA A 28 16.54 17.88 14.17
C ALA A 28 15.85 17.37 12.91
N MET A 29 14.89 16.45 13.06
CA MET A 29 14.10 15.97 11.93
C MET A 29 13.26 17.08 11.30
N GLN A 30 12.67 17.96 12.11
CA GLN A 30 11.82 19.05 11.63
C GLN A 30 12.61 20.07 10.80
N GLU A 31 13.89 20.28 11.10
CA GLU A 31 14.74 21.19 10.32
C GLU A 31 15.11 20.66 8.93
N GLN A 32 14.96 19.34 8.71
CA GLN A 32 15.38 18.66 7.47
C GLN A 32 14.22 18.34 6.52
N VAL A 33 12.98 18.55 6.96
CA VAL A 33 11.78 18.32 6.13
C VAL A 33 11.22 19.62 5.60
N THR A 34 10.33 19.54 4.62
CA THR A 34 9.69 20.72 4.01
C THR A 34 8.82 21.49 5.02
N PRO A 35 8.56 22.79 4.78
CA PRO A 35 7.63 23.57 5.59
C PRO A 35 6.26 22.93 5.74
N THR A 36 5.69 22.38 4.66
CA THR A 36 4.41 21.66 4.69
C THR A 36 4.48 20.41 5.60
N THR A 37 5.56 19.64 5.52
CA THR A 37 5.77 18.49 6.40
C THR A 37 5.96 18.92 7.86
N GLN A 38 6.70 19.98 8.13
CA GLN A 38 6.85 20.54 9.49
C GLN A 38 5.49 20.88 10.10
N GLU A 39 4.64 21.54 9.33
CA GLU A 39 3.29 21.90 9.76
C GLU A 39 2.43 20.68 10.05
N LEU A 40 2.44 19.68 9.16
CA LEU A 40 1.71 18.42 9.36
C LEU A 40 2.19 17.68 10.59
N LEU A 41 3.50 17.53 10.77
CA LEU A 41 4.08 16.86 11.96
C LEU A 41 3.72 17.59 13.26
N LYS A 42 3.78 18.92 13.26
CA LYS A 42 3.34 19.74 14.38
C LYS A 42 1.84 19.53 14.65
N TYR A 43 1.01 19.61 13.61
CA TYR A 43 -0.43 19.41 13.74
C TYR A 43 -0.77 18.02 14.27
N TRP A 44 -0.13 16.97 13.77
CA TRP A 44 -0.45 15.59 14.15
C TRP A 44 0.05 15.19 15.52
N PHE A 45 1.22 15.70 15.96
CA PHE A 45 1.95 15.11 17.06
C PHE A 45 2.33 16.07 18.20
N SER A 46 2.17 17.40 18.06
CA SER A 46 2.46 18.30 19.17
C SER A 46 1.34 18.27 20.21
N GLU A 47 1.71 18.43 21.47
CA GLU A 47 0.79 18.48 22.61
C GLU A 47 -0.27 19.59 22.47
N ASP A 48 0.12 20.73 21.88
CA ASP A 48 -0.79 21.87 21.65
C ASP A 48 -2.04 21.48 20.84
N TYR A 49 -1.89 20.58 19.85
CA TYR A 49 -3.00 20.10 19.05
C TYR A 49 -3.61 18.80 19.60
N CYS A 50 -2.78 17.89 20.13
CA CYS A 50 -3.24 16.62 20.65
C CYS A 50 -4.17 16.77 21.84
N SER A 51 -3.92 17.74 22.72
CA SER A 51 -4.75 18.03 23.90
C SER A 51 -6.13 18.58 23.56
N LEU A 52 -6.30 19.17 22.37
CA LEU A 52 -7.56 19.77 21.91
C LEU A 52 -8.49 18.78 21.17
N ARG A 53 -8.00 17.56 20.89
CA ARG A 53 -8.72 16.56 20.09
C ARG A 53 -9.15 15.36 20.91
N ASN A 54 -10.31 14.82 20.59
CA ASN A 54 -10.80 13.59 21.21
C ASN A 54 -10.07 12.33 20.70
N ARG A 55 -9.46 12.40 19.52
CA ARG A 55 -8.77 11.27 18.87
C ARG A 55 -7.41 11.73 18.39
N ASN A 56 -6.40 10.91 18.67
CA ASN A 56 -5.03 11.14 18.23
C ASN A 56 -4.46 9.86 17.63
N PHE A 57 -3.38 9.98 16.86
CA PHE A 57 -2.61 8.83 16.40
C PHE A 57 -2.01 8.11 17.60
N HIS A 58 -2.17 6.83 17.70
CA HIS A 58 -1.47 6.04 18.70
C HIS A 58 0.01 5.83 18.33
N ALA A 59 0.81 5.35 19.28
CA ALA A 59 2.26 5.25 19.13
C ALA A 59 2.72 4.47 17.88
N GLY A 60 2.02 3.39 17.50
CA GLY A 60 2.39 2.62 16.29
C GLY A 60 2.09 3.37 15.00
N GLN A 61 0.98 4.10 14.93
CA GLN A 61 0.65 4.95 13.78
C GLN A 61 1.63 6.12 13.66
N ARG A 62 1.90 6.80 14.78
CA ARG A 62 2.91 7.87 14.83
C ARG A 62 4.27 7.37 14.35
N GLN A 63 4.73 6.22 14.84
CA GLN A 63 6.01 5.64 14.44
C GLN A 63 6.06 5.32 12.95
N ALA A 64 4.98 4.77 12.39
CA ALA A 64 4.92 4.45 10.97
C ALA A 64 5.00 5.71 10.10
N ILE A 65 4.27 6.75 10.45
CA ILE A 65 4.29 8.04 9.73
C ILE A 65 5.70 8.66 9.81
N LEU A 66 6.28 8.74 11.00
CA LEU A 66 7.59 9.35 11.20
C LEU A 66 8.70 8.61 10.47
N ASN A 67 8.75 7.26 10.57
CA ASN A 67 9.79 6.46 9.93
C ASN A 67 9.74 6.59 8.39
N ILE A 68 8.55 6.58 7.79
CA ILE A 68 8.42 6.71 6.35
C ILE A 68 8.80 8.11 5.88
N ILE A 69 8.35 9.16 6.56
CA ILE A 69 8.75 10.54 6.25
C ILE A 69 10.27 10.70 6.36
N TYR A 70 10.87 10.17 7.41
CA TYR A 70 12.31 10.24 7.64
C TYR A 70 13.10 9.56 6.52
N LEU A 71 12.75 8.34 6.16
CA LEU A 71 13.43 7.60 5.08
C LEU A 71 13.27 8.32 3.73
N HIS A 72 12.08 8.81 3.44
CA HIS A 72 11.75 9.38 2.15
C HIS A 72 12.24 10.81 2.00
N GLU A 73 12.07 11.64 3.02
CA GLU A 73 12.30 13.08 2.94
C GLU A 73 13.66 13.49 3.52
N VAL A 74 14.06 12.93 4.66
CA VAL A 74 15.34 13.26 5.31
C VAL A 74 16.50 12.49 4.68
N LEU A 75 16.41 11.15 4.62
CA LEU A 75 17.48 10.33 4.05
C LEU A 75 17.45 10.26 2.52
N GLY A 76 16.29 10.49 1.89
CA GLY A 76 16.13 10.45 0.46
C GLY A 76 16.50 9.10 -0.16
N VAL A 77 16.12 8.00 0.51
CA VAL A 77 16.45 6.64 0.07
C VAL A 77 15.82 6.33 -1.29
N LYS A 78 16.58 5.67 -2.16
CA LYS A 78 16.18 5.35 -3.54
C LYS A 78 15.83 3.88 -3.74
N ASN A 79 16.30 3.02 -2.88
CA ASN A 79 16.06 1.58 -2.94
C ASN A 79 16.20 0.95 -1.54
N VAL A 80 15.89 -0.34 -1.42
CA VAL A 80 15.92 -1.02 -0.12
C VAL A 80 17.35 -1.19 0.43
N LEU A 81 18.37 -1.28 -0.42
CA LEU A 81 19.76 -1.39 0.02
C LEU A 81 20.23 -0.12 0.75
N ASP A 82 19.74 1.06 0.34
CA ASP A 82 20.12 2.34 0.94
C ASP A 82 19.82 2.39 2.45
N TYR A 83 18.75 1.71 2.93
CA TYR A 83 18.44 1.68 4.36
C TYR A 83 19.57 1.04 5.17
N TYR A 84 20.05 -0.12 4.70
CA TYR A 84 21.12 -0.84 5.36
C TYR A 84 22.43 -0.06 5.29
N GLN A 85 22.72 0.54 4.15
CA GLN A 85 23.95 1.31 3.96
C GLN A 85 24.01 2.56 4.84
N GLN A 86 22.91 3.30 4.93
CA GLN A 86 22.89 4.58 5.64
C GLN A 86 22.64 4.43 7.15
N LEU A 87 21.78 3.48 7.56
CA LEU A 87 21.36 3.35 8.94
C LEU A 87 22.06 2.23 9.71
N THR A 88 22.32 1.11 9.05
CA THR A 88 22.78 -0.11 9.71
C THR A 88 23.77 -0.90 8.85
N PRO A 89 24.96 -0.32 8.52
CA PRO A 89 25.93 -0.99 7.66
C PRO A 89 26.40 -2.36 8.20
N ASP A 90 26.41 -2.53 9.51
CA ASP A 90 26.74 -3.79 10.18
C ASP A 90 25.72 -4.91 9.90
N LEU A 91 24.46 -4.57 9.68
CA LEU A 91 23.42 -5.56 9.35
C LEU A 91 23.51 -6.07 7.91
N MET A 92 24.27 -5.41 7.03
CA MET A 92 24.46 -5.86 5.65
C MET A 92 25.10 -7.27 5.56
N LEU A 93 25.87 -7.67 6.57
CA LEU A 93 26.43 -9.01 6.66
C LEU A 93 25.39 -10.10 6.96
N LEU A 94 24.22 -9.71 7.45
CA LEU A 94 23.11 -10.61 7.82
C LEU A 94 22.00 -10.66 6.76
N VAL A 95 22.07 -9.79 5.74
CA VAL A 95 21.06 -9.70 4.68
C VAL A 95 21.53 -10.48 3.46
N ASP A 96 20.60 -11.17 2.81
CA ASP A 96 20.85 -11.78 1.51
C ASP A 96 20.91 -10.71 0.42
N LEU A 97 22.13 -10.31 0.06
CA LEU A 97 22.39 -9.29 -0.97
C LEU A 97 21.85 -9.70 -2.35
N ALA A 98 21.79 -11.02 -2.64
CA ALA A 98 21.20 -11.50 -3.88
C ALA A 98 19.68 -11.25 -3.91
N THR A 99 19.02 -11.34 -2.76
CA THR A 99 17.61 -10.95 -2.63
C THR A 99 17.43 -9.45 -2.78
N LEU A 100 18.26 -8.61 -2.17
CA LEU A 100 18.17 -7.15 -2.29
C LEU A 100 18.48 -6.65 -3.71
N GLY A 101 19.28 -7.37 -4.49
CA GLY A 101 19.57 -7.06 -5.89
C GLY A 101 18.44 -7.38 -6.87
N LYS A 102 17.31 -7.92 -6.40
CA LYS A 102 16.15 -8.16 -7.27
C LYS A 102 15.48 -6.85 -7.67
N LYS A 103 14.98 -6.77 -8.93
CA LYS A 103 14.32 -5.59 -9.50
C LYS A 103 13.23 -4.99 -8.60
N LYS A 104 12.47 -5.83 -7.89
CA LYS A 104 11.41 -5.39 -6.96
C LYS A 104 11.89 -4.62 -5.72
N TYR A 105 13.19 -4.55 -5.47
CA TYR A 105 13.80 -3.79 -4.39
C TYR A 105 14.67 -2.62 -4.87
N ASP A 106 14.75 -2.42 -6.18
CA ASP A 106 15.50 -1.33 -6.81
C ASP A 106 14.66 -0.04 -6.90
N MET A 107 13.82 0.19 -5.89
CA MET A 107 12.98 1.37 -5.74
C MET A 107 12.70 1.62 -4.25
N PRO A 108 12.29 2.84 -3.84
CA PRO A 108 11.84 3.09 -2.47
C PRO A 108 10.64 2.21 -2.12
N LYS A 109 10.80 1.37 -1.11
CA LYS A 109 9.79 0.40 -0.70
C LYS A 109 9.79 0.25 0.81
N TYR A 110 8.64 0.47 1.46
CA TYR A 110 8.50 0.52 2.91
C TYR A 110 7.47 -0.50 3.38
N ALA A 111 7.83 -1.43 4.25
CA ALA A 111 6.87 -2.36 4.86
C ALA A 111 6.56 -1.96 6.31
N VAL A 112 5.28 -1.77 6.57
CA VAL A 112 4.74 -1.42 7.88
C VAL A 112 4.11 -2.68 8.48
N LYS A 113 4.80 -3.28 9.44
CA LYS A 113 4.28 -4.41 10.20
C LYS A 113 3.40 -3.88 11.33
N MET A 114 2.10 -3.95 11.14
CA MET A 114 1.09 -3.56 12.12
C MET A 114 0.00 -4.62 12.23
N ALA A 115 -0.40 -4.95 13.46
CA ALA A 115 -1.46 -5.91 13.71
C ALA A 115 -2.80 -5.48 13.06
N THR A 116 -3.65 -6.45 12.74
CA THR A 116 -5.00 -6.16 12.24
C THR A 116 -5.81 -5.40 13.30
N GLY A 117 -6.61 -4.42 12.88
CA GLY A 117 -7.40 -3.59 13.79
C GLY A 117 -6.65 -2.45 14.48
N THR A 118 -5.35 -2.25 14.21
CA THR A 118 -4.56 -1.14 14.77
C THR A 118 -4.60 0.13 13.93
N GLY A 119 -5.54 0.26 12.99
CA GLY A 119 -5.74 1.50 12.24
C GLY A 119 -4.71 1.76 11.15
N LYS A 120 -4.28 0.74 10.40
CA LYS A 120 -3.42 0.85 9.20
C LYS A 120 -3.95 1.90 8.22
N THR A 121 -5.27 1.92 8.00
CA THR A 121 -5.93 2.88 7.08
C THR A 121 -5.67 4.33 7.46
N TRP A 122 -5.58 4.66 8.75
CA TRP A 122 -5.26 6.02 9.20
C TRP A 122 -3.82 6.43 8.88
N VAL A 123 -2.88 5.49 8.92
CA VAL A 123 -1.51 5.74 8.44
C VAL A 123 -1.52 6.00 6.93
N MET A 124 -2.26 5.20 6.15
CA MET A 124 -2.42 5.42 4.71
C MET A 124 -2.95 6.82 4.41
N HIS A 125 -3.98 7.28 5.14
CA HIS A 125 -4.56 8.61 4.98
C HIS A 125 -3.56 9.72 5.29
N ALA A 126 -2.81 9.60 6.39
CA ALA A 126 -1.78 10.57 6.74
C ALA A 126 -0.66 10.65 5.68
N LEU A 127 -0.19 9.51 5.19
CA LEU A 127 0.84 9.45 4.15
C LEU A 127 0.34 10.02 2.81
N LEU A 128 -0.92 9.76 2.43
CA LEU A 128 -1.54 10.35 1.25
C LEU A 128 -1.61 11.86 1.37
N LEU A 129 -2.08 12.39 2.51
CA LEU A 129 -2.15 13.82 2.76
C LEU A 129 -0.77 14.48 2.73
N TRP A 130 0.21 13.85 3.39
CA TRP A 130 1.59 14.33 3.38
C TRP A 130 2.14 14.47 1.95
N GLN A 131 1.96 13.45 1.12
CA GLN A 131 2.42 13.46 -0.27
C GLN A 131 1.70 14.51 -1.11
N MET A 132 0.39 14.51 -1.07
CA MET A 132 -0.44 15.41 -1.87
C MET A 132 -0.21 16.88 -1.54
N LEU A 133 -0.18 17.23 -0.24
CA LEU A 133 0.02 18.61 0.18
C LEU A 133 1.43 19.11 -0.17
N ASN A 134 2.46 18.28 0.03
CA ASN A 134 3.81 18.64 -0.40
C ASN A 134 3.92 18.79 -1.92
N ALA A 135 3.31 17.91 -2.70
CA ALA A 135 3.32 18.01 -4.16
C ALA A 135 2.64 19.28 -4.69
N ARG A 136 1.75 19.89 -3.89
CA ARG A 136 1.04 21.12 -4.25
C ARG A 136 1.69 22.40 -3.73
N HIS A 137 2.26 22.35 -2.54
CA HIS A 137 2.73 23.55 -1.84
C HIS A 137 4.25 23.73 -1.89
N GLU A 138 4.99 22.66 -2.15
CA GLU A 138 6.44 22.72 -2.20
C GLU A 138 6.94 22.69 -3.64
N ASP A 139 7.80 23.63 -4.00
CA ASP A 139 8.45 23.68 -5.33
C ASP A 139 9.61 22.68 -5.39
N VAL A 140 9.30 21.40 -5.24
CA VAL A 140 10.29 20.33 -5.30
C VAL A 140 10.35 19.77 -6.72
N LYS A 141 11.29 20.27 -7.52
CA LYS A 141 11.55 19.78 -8.90
C LYS A 141 12.00 18.33 -8.99
N SER A 142 12.21 17.66 -7.87
CA SER A 142 12.80 16.33 -7.79
C SER A 142 11.83 15.17 -8.08
N GLY A 143 10.53 15.40 -8.22
CA GLY A 143 9.52 14.34 -8.30
C GLY A 143 9.40 13.50 -7.01
N ARG A 144 9.88 14.04 -5.87
CA ARG A 144 9.87 13.35 -4.58
C ARG A 144 8.46 13.19 -4.01
N PHE A 145 7.55 14.09 -4.33
CA PHE A 145 6.17 14.07 -3.86
C PHE A 145 5.21 13.86 -5.03
N THR A 146 4.10 13.16 -4.76
CA THR A 146 3.12 12.77 -5.77
C THR A 146 1.70 13.17 -5.39
N LYS A 147 0.87 13.38 -6.41
CA LYS A 147 -0.59 13.49 -6.33
C LYS A 147 -1.30 12.25 -6.89
N ASN A 148 -0.52 11.24 -7.29
CA ASN A 148 -1.02 10.02 -7.91
C ASN A 148 -0.84 8.84 -6.96
N PHE A 149 -1.95 8.20 -6.62
CA PHE A 149 -2.01 7.11 -5.66
C PHE A 149 -2.71 5.89 -6.25
N LEU A 150 -2.11 4.72 -6.09
CA LEU A 150 -2.73 3.44 -6.34
C LEU A 150 -2.86 2.68 -5.03
N ILE A 151 -4.09 2.41 -4.59
CA ILE A 151 -4.37 1.69 -3.36
C ILE A 151 -4.95 0.33 -3.72
N VAL A 152 -4.28 -0.74 -3.32
CA VAL A 152 -4.61 -2.10 -3.71
C VAL A 152 -5.02 -2.92 -2.50
N ALA A 153 -6.20 -3.50 -2.57
CA ALA A 153 -6.75 -4.40 -1.55
C ALA A 153 -6.56 -5.88 -1.94
N PRO A 154 -6.37 -6.78 -0.96
CA PRO A 154 -6.21 -8.21 -1.24
C PRO A 154 -7.49 -8.95 -1.64
N GLY A 155 -8.66 -8.34 -1.45
CA GLY A 155 -9.94 -8.97 -1.75
C GLY A 155 -11.11 -8.02 -1.62
N LEU A 156 -12.31 -8.50 -1.94
CA LEU A 156 -13.52 -7.67 -2.02
C LEU A 156 -13.92 -7.06 -0.67
N ILE A 157 -13.81 -7.80 0.42
CA ILE A 157 -14.18 -7.28 1.76
C ILE A 157 -13.29 -6.12 2.19
N VAL A 158 -11.98 -6.21 1.93
CA VAL A 158 -11.04 -5.12 2.22
C VAL A 158 -11.24 -3.97 1.26
N TYR A 159 -11.53 -4.27 0.00
CA TYR A 159 -11.87 -3.27 -1.01
C TYR A 159 -13.11 -2.45 -0.63
N ASP A 160 -14.19 -3.10 -0.17
CA ASP A 160 -15.39 -2.39 0.29
C ASP A 160 -15.12 -1.46 1.47
N ARG A 161 -14.24 -1.87 2.40
CA ARG A 161 -13.79 -0.99 3.50
C ARG A 161 -12.99 0.21 2.99
N LEU A 162 -12.16 0.04 1.96
CA LEU A 162 -11.47 1.17 1.31
C LEU A 162 -12.47 2.10 0.63
N LEU A 163 -13.49 1.56 -0.04
CA LEU A 163 -14.56 2.39 -0.60
C LEU A 163 -15.27 3.21 0.49
N ASP A 164 -15.58 2.60 1.64
CA ASP A 164 -16.18 3.34 2.77
C ASP A 164 -15.23 4.44 3.28
N ALA A 165 -13.95 4.14 3.38
CA ALA A 165 -12.95 5.07 3.89
C ALA A 165 -12.70 6.28 2.97
N PHE A 166 -12.80 6.11 1.65
CA PHE A 166 -12.52 7.17 0.67
C PHE A 166 -13.78 7.78 0.04
N CYS A 167 -14.76 6.96 -0.30
CA CYS A 167 -15.98 7.39 -1.00
C CYS A 167 -17.18 7.59 -0.05
N GLY A 168 -17.05 7.15 1.21
CA GLY A 168 -18.14 7.17 2.19
C GLY A 168 -19.08 5.97 2.08
N ARG A 169 -20.00 5.87 3.02
CA ARG A 169 -20.90 4.71 3.16
C ARG A 169 -22.14 4.84 2.30
N ILE A 170 -22.71 3.71 1.93
CA ILE A 170 -24.04 3.65 1.30
C ILE A 170 -25.09 3.87 2.39
N GLU A 171 -25.93 4.90 2.23
CA GLU A 171 -27.04 5.16 3.13
C GLU A 171 -28.20 4.18 2.88
N ARG A 172 -28.92 3.82 3.93
CA ARG A 172 -30.08 2.92 3.81
C ARG A 172 -31.10 3.48 2.83
N GLY A 173 -31.44 2.71 1.80
CA GLY A 173 -32.43 3.07 0.78
C GLY A 173 -31.90 3.99 -0.32
N LYS A 174 -30.59 4.18 -0.42
CA LYS A 174 -29.94 4.89 -1.54
C LYS A 174 -28.90 3.97 -2.20
N ASP A 175 -28.74 4.11 -3.51
CA ASP A 175 -27.74 3.38 -4.28
C ASP A 175 -26.41 4.16 -4.37
N SER A 176 -26.33 5.36 -3.81
CA SER A 176 -25.17 6.22 -3.86
C SER A 176 -24.46 6.31 -2.50
N ARG A 177 -23.14 6.43 -2.54
CA ARG A 177 -22.30 6.66 -1.36
C ARG A 177 -22.37 8.13 -0.92
N ASN A 178 -22.41 8.35 0.40
CA ASN A 178 -22.34 9.68 0.97
C ASN A 178 -20.90 10.02 1.35
N ILE A 179 -20.27 10.90 0.57
CA ILE A 179 -18.86 11.29 0.74
C ILE A 179 -18.58 11.91 2.12
N GLU A 180 -19.56 12.58 2.73
CA GLU A 180 -19.41 13.18 4.06
C GLU A 180 -19.24 12.13 5.18
N THR A 181 -19.49 10.87 4.87
CA THR A 181 -19.28 9.73 5.79
C THR A 181 -17.95 9.02 5.58
N ASN A 182 -17.06 9.52 4.74
CA ASN A 182 -15.72 8.97 4.58
C ASN A 182 -14.82 9.34 5.78
N ASP A 183 -13.68 8.67 5.90
CA ASP A 183 -12.79 8.86 7.04
C ASP A 183 -12.20 10.27 7.12
N PHE A 184 -11.97 10.95 6.00
CA PHE A 184 -11.42 12.30 5.98
C PHE A 184 -12.40 13.34 6.53
N TYR A 185 -13.69 13.23 6.19
CA TYR A 185 -14.73 14.10 6.75
C TYR A 185 -15.01 13.80 8.21
N LEU A 186 -15.14 12.51 8.57
CA LEU A 186 -15.46 12.10 9.94
C LEU A 186 -14.33 12.38 10.94
N ASN A 187 -13.07 12.37 10.47
CA ASN A 187 -11.89 12.57 11.32
C ASN A 187 -11.05 13.77 10.84
N GLN A 188 -11.67 14.78 10.26
CA GLN A 188 -10.97 15.96 9.72
C GLN A 188 -10.10 16.68 10.75
N GLU A 189 -10.52 16.67 12.02
CA GLU A 189 -9.74 17.27 13.11
C GLU A 189 -8.46 16.51 13.41
N LEU A 190 -8.41 15.21 13.13
CA LEU A 190 -7.21 14.42 13.29
C LEU A 190 -6.25 14.62 12.11
N PHE A 191 -6.78 14.57 10.88
CA PHE A 191 -5.95 14.48 9.69
C PHE A 191 -5.54 15.83 9.12
N ILE A 192 -6.45 16.85 9.14
CA ILE A 192 -6.34 17.97 8.22
C ILE A 192 -6.31 19.30 8.98
N PRO A 193 -5.18 20.04 8.95
CA PRO A 193 -5.15 21.43 9.41
C PRO A 193 -6.27 22.25 8.76
N VAL A 194 -6.88 23.15 9.53
CA VAL A 194 -8.14 23.82 9.15
C VAL A 194 -8.06 24.49 7.77
N HIS A 195 -6.95 25.14 7.45
CA HIS A 195 -6.80 25.89 6.20
C HIS A 195 -6.62 24.97 4.97
N TYR A 196 -6.20 23.69 5.14
CA TYR A 196 -6.12 22.71 4.04
C TYR A 196 -7.42 21.95 3.82
N ARG A 197 -8.45 22.06 4.67
CA ARG A 197 -9.66 21.21 4.60
C ARG A 197 -10.37 21.31 3.26
N GLN A 198 -10.61 22.53 2.76
CA GLN A 198 -11.31 22.72 1.50
C GLN A 198 -10.53 22.11 0.33
N GLU A 199 -9.21 22.26 0.31
CA GLU A 199 -8.35 21.70 -0.72
C GLU A 199 -8.36 20.18 -0.70
N VAL A 200 -8.20 19.57 0.48
CA VAL A 200 -8.19 18.11 0.66
C VAL A 200 -9.55 17.51 0.28
N PHE A 201 -10.66 18.11 0.72
CA PHE A 201 -11.99 17.60 0.36
C PHE A 201 -12.24 17.69 -1.14
N SER A 202 -11.87 18.80 -1.77
CA SER A 202 -11.95 18.95 -3.22
C SER A 202 -11.08 17.91 -3.95
N PHE A 203 -9.86 17.65 -3.43
CA PHE A 203 -8.96 16.67 -4.02
C PHE A 203 -9.56 15.26 -3.97
N ILE A 204 -10.06 14.82 -2.81
CA ILE A 204 -10.66 13.49 -2.65
C ILE A 204 -11.91 13.36 -3.52
N GLN A 205 -12.78 14.37 -3.51
CA GLN A 205 -14.02 14.33 -4.30
C GLN A 205 -13.79 14.20 -5.80
N ASN A 206 -12.75 14.86 -6.33
CA ASN A 206 -12.54 14.95 -7.77
C ASN A 206 -11.55 13.90 -8.33
N ASN A 207 -10.77 13.23 -7.48
CA ASN A 207 -9.66 12.40 -7.95
C ASN A 207 -9.77 10.92 -7.55
N VAL A 208 -10.76 10.53 -6.75
CA VAL A 208 -10.99 9.11 -6.45
C VAL A 208 -11.59 8.42 -7.67
N VAL A 209 -10.96 7.33 -8.08
CA VAL A 209 -11.42 6.44 -9.15
C VAL A 209 -11.49 5.03 -8.60
N THR A 210 -12.66 4.42 -8.69
CA THR A 210 -12.89 3.04 -8.30
C THR A 210 -12.65 2.08 -9.47
N LYS A 211 -12.45 0.81 -9.19
CA LYS A 211 -12.27 -0.19 -10.24
C LYS A 211 -13.46 -0.27 -11.21
N ASP A 212 -14.67 0.02 -10.72
CA ASP A 212 -15.89 -0.05 -11.54
C ASP A 212 -16.01 1.15 -12.49
N GLU A 213 -15.43 2.29 -12.13
CA GLU A 213 -15.32 3.48 -12.98
C GLU A 213 -14.20 3.35 -14.02
N GLY A 214 -13.21 2.51 -13.78
CA GLY A 214 -12.06 2.25 -14.65
C GLY A 214 -10.95 3.29 -14.54
N ILE A 215 -9.74 2.82 -14.18
CA ILE A 215 -8.54 3.66 -14.08
C ILE A 215 -8.17 4.18 -15.47
N GLY A 216 -7.95 5.49 -15.59
CA GLY A 216 -7.64 6.15 -16.86
C GLY A 216 -8.87 6.44 -17.75
N ARG A 217 -10.08 6.03 -17.36
CA ARG A 217 -11.33 6.34 -18.08
C ARG A 217 -12.08 7.49 -17.47
N LYS A 218 -12.21 7.49 -16.14
CA LYS A 218 -12.78 8.62 -15.42
C LYS A 218 -11.80 9.79 -15.48
N THR A 219 -12.27 10.92 -15.96
CA THR A 219 -11.49 12.16 -15.91
C THR A 219 -11.34 12.57 -14.46
N THR A 220 -10.10 12.73 -14.03
CA THR A 220 -9.76 13.27 -12.72
C THR A 220 -9.33 14.74 -12.84
N GLY A 221 -9.27 15.43 -11.73
CA GLY A 221 -8.70 16.76 -11.65
C GLY A 221 -7.15 16.73 -11.67
N ASP A 222 -6.54 17.46 -10.75
CA ASP A 222 -5.07 17.49 -10.62
C ASP A 222 -4.59 16.36 -9.70
N GLY A 223 -4.46 15.14 -10.22
CA GLY A 223 -4.00 13.95 -9.52
C GLY A 223 -4.95 12.75 -9.65
N LEU A 224 -4.63 11.67 -8.96
CA LEU A 224 -5.35 10.39 -9.00
C LEU A 224 -5.34 9.70 -7.64
N ILE A 225 -6.48 9.18 -7.19
CA ILE A 225 -6.57 8.16 -6.12
C ILE A 225 -7.29 6.94 -6.72
N ALA A 226 -6.54 6.00 -7.24
CA ALA A 226 -7.08 4.78 -7.82
C ALA A 226 -7.26 3.72 -6.72
N LEU A 227 -8.50 3.28 -6.52
CA LEU A 227 -8.85 2.20 -5.59
C LEU A 227 -9.12 0.92 -6.40
N THR A 228 -8.35 -0.12 -6.15
CA THR A 228 -8.49 -1.39 -6.85
C THR A 228 -8.27 -2.59 -5.92
N ASN A 229 -8.49 -3.78 -6.44
CA ASN A 229 -8.06 -5.01 -5.80
C ASN A 229 -7.03 -5.73 -6.68
N TRP A 230 -6.33 -6.70 -6.09
CA TRP A 230 -5.24 -7.42 -6.75
C TRP A 230 -5.67 -8.16 -8.04
N HIS A 231 -6.95 -8.48 -8.21
CA HIS A 231 -7.47 -9.08 -9.45
C HIS A 231 -7.24 -8.22 -10.70
N LEU A 232 -6.87 -6.95 -10.55
CA LEU A 232 -6.39 -6.13 -11.67
C LEU A 232 -5.18 -6.78 -12.37
N PHE A 233 -4.36 -7.51 -11.62
CA PHE A 233 -3.09 -8.08 -12.10
C PHE A 233 -3.16 -9.59 -12.41
N GLU A 234 -4.24 -10.30 -12.00
CA GLU A 234 -4.29 -11.77 -11.92
C GLU A 234 -4.49 -12.52 -13.26
N ASN A 235 -4.92 -11.87 -14.32
CA ASN A 235 -5.48 -12.62 -15.47
C ASN A 235 -4.68 -12.52 -16.78
N GLN A 236 -3.37 -12.26 -16.77
CA GLN A 236 -2.59 -12.29 -18.01
C GLN A 236 -1.94 -13.65 -18.31
N LEU A 237 -1.74 -14.53 -17.34
CA LEU A 237 -0.94 -15.74 -17.52
C LEU A 237 -1.66 -17.08 -17.24
N ASP A 238 -2.75 -17.11 -16.46
CA ASP A 238 -3.40 -18.38 -16.13
C ASP A 238 -4.09 -19.05 -17.33
N GLU A 239 -4.35 -18.31 -18.40
CA GLU A 239 -4.95 -18.85 -19.62
C GLU A 239 -3.92 -19.19 -20.70
N GLU A 240 -2.81 -18.43 -20.83
CA GLU A 240 -1.72 -18.81 -21.74
C GLU A 240 -1.03 -20.11 -21.28
N GLN A 241 -0.91 -20.35 -19.96
CA GLN A 241 -0.36 -21.61 -19.44
C GLN A 241 -1.35 -22.77 -19.44
N LYS A 242 -2.67 -22.51 -19.43
CA LYS A 242 -3.66 -23.56 -19.66
C LYS A 242 -3.72 -23.99 -21.12
N GLU A 243 -3.49 -23.09 -22.06
CA GLU A 243 -3.41 -23.43 -23.48
C GLU A 243 -2.13 -24.19 -23.85
N GLU A 244 -1.01 -24.01 -23.10
CA GLU A 244 0.22 -24.78 -23.32
C GLU A 244 0.25 -26.14 -22.59
N SER A 245 -0.61 -26.38 -21.59
CA SER A 245 -0.55 -27.61 -20.76
C SER A 245 -1.68 -28.62 -20.98
N GLU A 246 -2.73 -28.26 -21.68
CA GLU A 246 -3.77 -29.21 -22.11
C GLU A 246 -3.50 -29.64 -23.56
N GLU A 247 -2.99 -30.83 -23.74
CA GLU A 247 -3.16 -31.55 -25.04
C GLU A 247 -4.66 -31.65 -25.27
N LEU A 248 -5.20 -30.71 -26.03
CA LEU A 248 -6.60 -30.69 -26.45
C LEU A 248 -6.95 -32.01 -27.10
N THR A 249 -7.95 -32.68 -26.57
CA THR A 249 -8.48 -33.88 -27.23
C THR A 249 -9.05 -33.51 -28.60
N PRO A 250 -9.03 -34.43 -29.58
CA PRO A 250 -9.57 -34.17 -30.93
C PRO A 250 -11.01 -33.64 -30.93
N ALA A 251 -11.79 -33.93 -29.88
CA ALA A 251 -13.16 -33.43 -29.71
C ALA A 251 -13.19 -31.94 -29.30
N GLU A 252 -12.25 -31.51 -28.48
CA GLU A 252 -12.13 -30.11 -28.03
C GLU A 252 -11.59 -29.22 -29.14
N ILE A 253 -10.68 -29.72 -29.98
CA ILE A 253 -10.20 -29.04 -31.21
C ILE A 253 -11.36 -28.82 -32.17
N ILE A 254 -12.25 -29.81 -32.34
CA ILE A 254 -13.41 -29.70 -33.21
C ILE A 254 -14.44 -28.70 -32.66
N ASP A 255 -14.65 -28.65 -31.34
CA ASP A 255 -15.56 -27.68 -30.69
C ASP A 255 -15.03 -26.22 -30.79
N GLN A 256 -13.71 -26.03 -30.88
CA GLN A 256 -13.10 -24.71 -31.11
C GLN A 256 -13.14 -24.26 -32.58
N LEU A 257 -13.12 -25.20 -33.52
CA LEU A 257 -13.10 -24.91 -34.95
C LEU A 257 -14.50 -24.79 -35.60
N LEU A 258 -15.54 -25.25 -34.91
CA LEU A 258 -16.90 -25.16 -35.46
C LEU A 258 -17.59 -23.85 -35.07
N PRO A 259 -18.33 -23.22 -36.01
CA PRO A 259 -19.06 -22.02 -35.71
C PRO A 259 -20.13 -22.28 -34.67
N ILE A 260 -20.24 -21.38 -33.74
CA ILE A 260 -21.08 -21.29 -32.53
C ILE A 260 -22.38 -22.05 -32.63
N ARG A 261 -22.62 -22.97 -31.69
CA ARG A 261 -23.92 -23.65 -31.58
C ARG A 261 -25.03 -22.64 -31.30
N PRO A 262 -26.18 -22.73 -31.99
CA PRO A 262 -27.32 -21.84 -31.70
C PRO A 262 -27.74 -21.93 -30.25
N GLY A 263 -27.72 -20.79 -29.53
CA GLY A 263 -28.12 -20.67 -28.11
C GLY A 263 -26.98 -20.46 -27.10
N LYS A 264 -25.70 -20.56 -27.47
CA LYS A 264 -24.61 -20.03 -26.66
C LYS A 264 -24.25 -18.64 -27.16
N ALA A 265 -24.53 -17.62 -26.38
CA ALA A 265 -24.24 -16.24 -26.73
C ALA A 265 -22.72 -16.05 -26.89
N ALA A 266 -22.30 -15.57 -28.05
CA ALA A 266 -20.94 -15.10 -28.36
C ALA A 266 -20.47 -13.96 -27.43
N GLY A 267 -21.31 -13.49 -26.51
CA GLY A 267 -21.04 -12.36 -25.64
C GLY A 267 -20.03 -12.61 -24.53
N ASN A 268 -19.82 -13.86 -24.12
CA ASN A 268 -18.91 -14.13 -23.01
C ASN A 268 -17.43 -14.01 -23.41
N ASP A 269 -17.08 -14.40 -24.63
CA ASP A 269 -15.69 -14.34 -25.10
C ASP A 269 -15.27 -12.92 -25.47
N LEU A 270 -16.17 -12.16 -26.10
CA LEU A 270 -15.95 -10.72 -26.35
C LEU A 270 -15.86 -9.94 -25.04
N GLY A 271 -16.69 -10.26 -24.05
CA GLY A 271 -16.63 -9.62 -22.74
C GLY A 271 -15.33 -9.93 -21.98
N MET A 272 -14.73 -11.10 -22.17
CA MET A 272 -13.40 -11.43 -21.61
C MET A 272 -12.27 -10.72 -22.34
N LEU A 273 -12.29 -10.69 -23.66
CA LEU A 273 -11.33 -9.93 -24.47
C LEU A 273 -11.39 -8.43 -24.16
N ASP A 274 -12.58 -7.87 -24.05
CA ASP A 274 -12.76 -6.48 -23.65
C ASP A 274 -12.18 -6.21 -22.25
N ARG A 275 -12.42 -7.09 -21.28
CA ARG A 275 -11.87 -6.95 -19.93
C ARG A 275 -10.35 -7.05 -19.90
N ARG A 276 -9.73 -7.92 -20.70
CA ARG A 276 -8.27 -8.02 -20.82
C ARG A 276 -7.67 -6.76 -21.45
N TYR A 277 -8.23 -6.31 -22.55
CA TYR A 277 -7.80 -5.06 -23.19
C TYR A 277 -7.91 -3.87 -22.26
N LEU A 278 -9.01 -3.80 -21.51
CA LEU A 278 -9.25 -2.75 -20.54
C LEU A 278 -8.26 -2.75 -19.38
N ARG A 279 -7.88 -3.92 -18.85
CA ARG A 279 -6.88 -4.06 -17.76
C ARG A 279 -5.47 -3.71 -18.25
N GLY A 280 -5.08 -4.14 -19.43
CA GLY A 280 -3.82 -3.73 -20.06
C GLY A 280 -3.73 -2.21 -20.18
N SER A 281 -4.80 -1.55 -20.60
CA SER A 281 -4.86 -0.09 -20.70
C SER A 281 -4.78 0.63 -19.36
N GLU A 282 -5.30 0.04 -18.27
CA GLU A 282 -5.20 0.61 -16.94
C GLU A 282 -3.76 0.59 -16.38
N ILE A 283 -3.05 -0.52 -16.59
CA ILE A 283 -1.62 -0.65 -16.22
C ILE A 283 -0.76 0.29 -17.08
N GLU A 284 -1.02 0.37 -18.38
CA GLU A 284 -0.35 1.31 -19.28
C GLU A 284 -0.56 2.75 -18.84
N TYR A 285 -1.79 3.15 -18.52
CA TYR A 285 -2.11 4.47 -18.00
C TYR A 285 -1.31 4.78 -16.72
N LEU A 286 -1.29 3.85 -15.75
CA LEU A 286 -0.51 4.02 -14.52
C LEU A 286 1.00 4.09 -14.81
N ALA A 287 1.49 3.36 -15.82
CA ALA A 287 2.89 3.39 -16.22
C ALA A 287 3.27 4.72 -16.93
N GLU A 288 2.33 5.40 -17.55
CA GLU A 288 2.54 6.70 -18.22
C GLU A 288 2.55 7.90 -17.26
N LEU A 289 2.00 7.75 -16.03
CA LEU A 289 2.08 8.82 -15.03
C LEU A 289 3.56 9.12 -14.69
N ASP A 290 3.88 10.39 -14.48
CA ASP A 290 5.25 10.81 -14.15
C ASP A 290 5.75 10.27 -12.82
N ASP A 291 4.87 10.20 -11.83
CA ASP A 291 5.13 9.75 -10.47
C ASP A 291 3.92 9.00 -9.90
N ILE A 292 4.12 8.14 -8.93
CA ILE A 292 3.05 7.41 -8.26
C ILE A 292 3.51 6.82 -6.92
N MET A 293 2.64 6.90 -5.92
CA MET A 293 2.74 6.15 -4.67
C MET A 293 1.78 4.96 -4.71
N VAL A 294 2.32 3.76 -4.52
CA VAL A 294 1.51 2.55 -4.40
C VAL A 294 1.37 2.16 -2.94
N ILE A 295 0.16 1.89 -2.51
CA ILE A 295 -0.16 1.43 -1.16
C ILE A 295 -0.84 0.05 -1.27
N ASN A 296 -0.20 -0.96 -0.70
CA ASN A 296 -0.74 -2.31 -0.67
C ASN A 296 -1.23 -2.65 0.74
N ASP A 297 -2.52 -2.94 0.88
CA ASP A 297 -3.05 -3.48 2.13
C ASP A 297 -2.92 -5.01 2.15
N GLU A 298 -2.65 -5.57 3.33
CA GLU A 298 -2.34 -6.98 3.56
C GLU A 298 -1.31 -7.56 2.56
N ALA A 299 -0.21 -6.84 2.39
CA ALA A 299 0.83 -7.06 1.39
C ALA A 299 1.52 -8.44 1.43
N HIS A 300 1.27 -9.27 2.44
CA HIS A 300 1.79 -10.63 2.48
C HIS A 300 1.19 -11.52 1.36
N HIS A 301 0.09 -11.09 0.74
CA HIS A 301 -0.47 -11.77 -0.42
C HIS A 301 0.27 -11.46 -1.74
N ILE A 302 1.15 -10.43 -1.77
CA ILE A 302 1.86 -10.00 -2.99
C ILE A 302 3.16 -10.76 -3.21
N HIS A 303 3.71 -11.40 -2.17
CA HIS A 303 5.13 -11.70 -2.19
C HIS A 303 5.38 -13.08 -2.74
N GLU A 304 5.29 -14.10 -2.78
CA GLU A 304 5.81 -15.30 -3.42
C GLU A 304 4.86 -16.50 -3.27
N LEU A 305 4.37 -17.01 -4.35
CA LEU A 305 3.69 -18.31 -4.36
C LEU A 305 4.69 -19.41 -4.68
N LYS A 306 4.61 -20.55 -3.98
CA LYS A 306 5.25 -21.78 -4.40
C LYS A 306 4.36 -22.47 -5.42
N ARG A 307 4.78 -22.49 -6.69
CA ARG A 307 4.24 -23.43 -7.69
C ARG A 307 5.33 -24.44 -8.03
N ASN A 308 5.00 -25.73 -8.01
CA ASN A 308 5.89 -26.83 -8.43
C ASN A 308 7.28 -26.87 -7.77
N GLY A 309 7.43 -26.27 -6.57
CA GLY A 309 8.70 -26.24 -5.85
C GLY A 309 9.60 -25.06 -6.20
N GLU A 310 9.26 -24.25 -7.18
CA GLU A 310 9.92 -23.00 -7.53
C GLU A 310 9.19 -21.80 -6.93
N ILE A 311 9.93 -20.74 -6.62
CA ILE A 311 9.40 -19.48 -6.08
C ILE A 311 9.14 -18.56 -7.25
N GLU A 312 7.87 -18.37 -7.58
CA GLU A 312 7.46 -17.42 -8.62
C GLU A 312 7.03 -16.10 -8.01
N GLU A 313 7.38 -15.00 -8.70
CA GLU A 313 6.90 -13.67 -8.34
C GLU A 313 5.43 -13.57 -8.75
N VAL A 314 4.57 -13.15 -7.80
CA VAL A 314 3.13 -13.02 -8.03
C VAL A 314 2.86 -11.97 -9.11
N GLU A 315 1.86 -12.20 -9.96
CA GLU A 315 1.47 -11.31 -11.06
C GLU A 315 1.27 -9.86 -10.61
N TRP A 316 0.74 -9.66 -9.43
CA TRP A 316 0.62 -8.34 -8.84
C TRP A 316 1.98 -7.61 -8.74
N GLN A 317 3.03 -8.27 -8.21
CA GLN A 317 4.35 -7.66 -8.13
C GLN A 317 4.95 -7.42 -9.53
N LYS A 318 4.70 -8.30 -10.48
CA LYS A 318 5.14 -8.09 -11.88
C LYS A 318 4.47 -6.86 -12.48
N GLY A 319 3.17 -6.68 -12.27
CA GLY A 319 2.45 -5.48 -12.70
C GLY A 319 3.00 -4.21 -12.06
N LEU A 320 3.28 -4.22 -10.75
CA LEU A 320 3.92 -3.09 -10.06
C LEU A 320 5.32 -2.80 -10.58
N ASN A 321 6.12 -3.84 -10.86
CA ASN A 321 7.45 -3.66 -11.46
C ASN A 321 7.37 -3.02 -12.86
N ALA A 322 6.36 -3.37 -13.67
CA ALA A 322 6.14 -2.76 -14.97
C ALA A 322 5.76 -1.27 -14.86
N ILE A 323 4.92 -0.92 -13.88
CA ILE A 323 4.58 0.48 -13.59
C ILE A 323 5.82 1.26 -13.12
N ALA A 324 6.66 0.65 -12.28
CA ALA A 324 7.85 1.26 -11.71
C ALA A 324 8.99 1.48 -12.72
N GLU A 325 9.09 0.63 -13.75
CA GLU A 325 10.25 0.54 -14.65
C GLU A 325 10.66 1.88 -15.28
N LYS A 326 9.67 2.73 -15.60
CA LYS A 326 9.90 4.03 -16.26
C LYS A 326 10.06 5.20 -15.27
N LYS A 327 9.88 4.98 -13.96
CA LYS A 327 9.74 6.06 -12.97
C LYS A 327 10.96 6.22 -12.04
N GLY A 328 11.74 5.15 -11.84
CA GLY A 328 12.86 5.18 -10.89
C GLY A 328 12.42 5.56 -9.48
N ASP A 329 13.05 6.56 -8.88
CA ASP A 329 12.76 7.07 -7.54
C ASP A 329 11.46 7.88 -7.42
N ARG A 330 10.78 8.15 -8.54
CA ARG A 330 9.43 8.74 -8.58
C ARG A 330 8.30 7.70 -8.43
N PHE A 331 8.65 6.44 -8.31
CA PHE A 331 7.77 5.37 -7.88
C PHE A 331 8.19 4.93 -6.48
N PHE A 332 7.26 4.88 -5.53
CA PHE A 332 7.52 4.26 -4.25
C PHE A 332 6.32 3.49 -3.73
N GLN A 333 6.62 2.47 -2.93
CA GLN A 333 5.64 1.49 -2.49
C GLN A 333 5.60 1.42 -0.97
N VAL A 334 4.39 1.38 -0.41
CA VAL A 334 4.16 1.17 1.03
C VAL A 334 3.32 -0.09 1.20
N ASP A 335 3.88 -1.07 1.88
CA ASP A 335 3.28 -2.38 2.12
C ASP A 335 2.80 -2.48 3.56
N PHE A 336 1.50 -2.57 3.77
CA PHE A 336 0.91 -2.82 5.10
C PHE A 336 0.62 -4.30 5.30
N SER A 337 1.11 -4.89 6.38
CA SER A 337 0.83 -6.29 6.73
C SER A 337 0.97 -6.53 8.22
N ALA A 338 0.14 -7.41 8.76
CA ALA A 338 0.35 -7.97 10.10
C ALA A 338 1.46 -9.03 10.12
N THR A 339 1.69 -9.69 8.99
CA THR A 339 2.60 -10.83 8.83
C THR A 339 3.52 -10.65 7.61
N PRO A 340 4.42 -9.64 7.60
CA PRO A 340 5.29 -9.35 6.46
C PRO A 340 6.46 -10.35 6.36
N TYR A 341 6.13 -11.60 6.13
CA TYR A 341 7.09 -12.69 5.95
C TYR A 341 6.52 -13.79 5.06
N ASP A 342 7.39 -14.44 4.31
CA ASP A 342 7.12 -15.66 3.59
C ASP A 342 7.46 -16.88 4.46
N GLN A 343 6.76 -17.98 4.25
CA GLN A 343 7.08 -19.24 4.89
C GLN A 343 7.86 -20.13 3.92
N ARG A 344 9.12 -20.42 4.23
CA ARG A 344 9.98 -21.28 3.42
C ARG A 344 10.27 -22.58 4.14
N GLY A 345 10.22 -23.70 3.41
CA GLY A 345 10.45 -25.04 3.96
C GLY A 345 9.19 -25.89 3.99
N SER A 346 9.29 -27.11 4.52
CA SER A 346 8.16 -28.06 4.68
C SER A 346 8.23 -28.74 6.05
N GLY A 347 7.06 -29.00 6.65
CA GLY A 347 6.94 -29.68 7.94
C GLY A 347 7.64 -28.92 9.08
N GLN A 348 8.42 -29.63 9.89
CA GLN A 348 9.12 -29.04 11.04
C GLN A 348 10.29 -28.10 10.70
N LYS A 349 10.62 -27.95 9.41
CA LYS A 349 11.67 -27.04 8.91
C LYS A 349 11.13 -25.75 8.30
N MET A 350 9.87 -25.40 8.58
CA MET A 350 9.32 -24.12 8.14
C MET A 350 10.02 -22.94 8.83
N GLN A 351 10.59 -22.04 8.04
CA GLN A 351 11.22 -20.81 8.51
C GLN A 351 10.46 -19.59 8.01
N LYS A 352 10.35 -18.56 8.87
CA LYS A 352 9.81 -17.26 8.50
C LYS A 352 10.90 -16.42 7.86
N CYS A 353 10.71 -16.06 6.60
CA CYS A 353 11.58 -15.14 5.87
C CYS A 353 10.91 -13.77 5.83
N TYR A 354 11.31 -12.88 6.73
CA TYR A 354 10.75 -11.53 6.79
C TYR A 354 11.14 -10.70 5.57
N PHE A 355 10.27 -9.77 5.18
CA PHE A 355 10.58 -8.83 4.12
C PHE A 355 11.79 -7.97 4.49
N PRO A 356 12.74 -7.74 3.58
CA PRO A 356 13.95 -6.97 3.89
C PRO A 356 13.69 -5.48 4.14
N HIS A 357 12.56 -4.97 3.71
CA HIS A 357 12.17 -3.55 3.75
C HIS A 357 11.19 -3.21 4.89
N ILE A 358 11.20 -3.99 6.00
CA ILE A 358 10.40 -3.65 7.17
C ILE A 358 11.00 -2.42 7.83
N VAL A 359 10.22 -1.35 7.89
CA VAL A 359 10.61 -0.07 8.48
C VAL A 359 9.87 0.24 9.78
N VAL A 360 8.84 -0.54 10.10
CA VAL A 360 8.05 -0.45 11.33
C VAL A 360 7.70 -1.85 11.81
N ASP A 361 7.91 -2.12 13.10
CA ASP A 361 7.45 -3.33 13.77
C ASP A 361 6.56 -2.96 14.97
N PHE A 362 5.25 -2.99 14.75
CA PHE A 362 4.25 -2.74 15.77
C PHE A 362 3.32 -3.96 15.87
N ASP A 363 3.81 -5.01 16.54
CA ASP A 363 3.10 -6.26 16.68
C ASP A 363 1.95 -6.19 17.71
N LEU A 364 1.14 -7.25 17.75
CA LEU A 364 -0.01 -7.36 18.66
C LEU A 364 0.42 -7.29 20.13
N ALA A 365 1.57 -7.86 20.50
CA ALA A 365 2.07 -7.83 21.88
C ALA A 365 2.43 -6.41 22.31
N THR A 366 3.02 -5.61 21.42
CA THR A 366 3.29 -4.20 21.64
C THR A 366 2.02 -3.37 21.69
N ALA A 367 1.04 -3.67 20.82
CA ALA A 367 -0.27 -3.02 20.84
C ALA A 367 -1.00 -3.28 22.18
N MET A 368 -1.01 -4.52 22.65
CA MET A 368 -1.63 -4.89 23.92
C MET A 368 -0.95 -4.24 25.12
N ARG A 369 0.39 -4.21 25.17
CA ARG A 369 1.15 -3.52 26.24
C ARG A 369 0.83 -2.03 26.31
N LYS A 370 0.51 -1.40 25.18
CA LYS A 370 0.13 0.02 25.09
C LYS A 370 -1.38 0.25 25.23
N GLY A 371 -2.15 -0.76 25.66
CA GLY A 371 -3.58 -0.62 25.99
C GLY A 371 -4.51 -0.62 24.78
N LEU A 372 -4.03 -0.91 23.56
CA LEU A 372 -4.83 -0.93 22.35
C LEU A 372 -5.58 -2.27 22.12
N GLY A 373 -5.33 -3.27 22.95
CA GLY A 373 -5.94 -4.62 22.86
C GLY A 373 -7.41 -4.73 23.31
N LYS A 374 -8.09 -3.63 23.65
CA LYS A 374 -9.50 -3.63 24.06
C LYS A 374 -10.48 -3.08 23.00
N ILE A 375 -10.06 -2.81 21.79
CA ILE A 375 -10.93 -2.27 20.73
C ILE A 375 -11.61 -3.39 19.92
N GLY A 376 -11.62 -4.62 20.42
CA GLY A 376 -12.18 -5.78 19.75
C GLY A 376 -13.45 -6.41 20.35
N ASP A 377 -13.92 -5.94 21.48
CA ASP A 377 -15.25 -6.34 21.99
C ASP A 377 -16.27 -5.25 21.66
N GLY A 378 -16.81 -5.35 20.45
CA GLY A 378 -18.03 -4.65 20.08
C GLY A 378 -19.14 -5.07 21.03
N SER A 379 -19.42 -4.30 22.05
CA SER A 379 -20.73 -4.27 22.67
C SER A 379 -21.75 -3.91 21.56
N VAL A 380 -22.35 -4.95 20.98
CA VAL A 380 -23.64 -4.85 20.36
C VAL A 380 -24.57 -4.41 21.49
N ASP A 381 -24.97 -3.14 21.48
CA ASP A 381 -26.08 -2.67 22.29
C ASP A 381 -27.31 -3.47 21.88
N PRO A 382 -27.90 -4.29 22.77
CA PRO A 382 -29.20 -4.87 22.51
C PRO A 382 -30.21 -3.83 22.99
N LEU A 383 -30.72 -3.00 22.11
CA LEU A 383 -32.03 -2.33 22.25
C LEU A 383 -32.14 -1.14 21.26
N SER A 384 -32.93 -1.37 20.30
CA SER A 384 -34.00 -0.64 19.61
C SER A 384 -33.92 -0.73 18.09
#